data_48352a1c9819b43e8380b0ec4e3b1bb9
#
_entry.id   48352a1c9819b43e8380b0ec4e3b1bb9
#
_cell.length_a   1.000
_cell.length_b   1.000
_cell.length_c   1.000
_cell.angle_alpha   90.00
_cell.angle_beta   90.00
_cell.angle_gamma   90.00
#
_symmetry.space_group_name_H-M   'P 1'
#
loop_
_entity.id
_entity.type
_entity.pdbx_description
1 polymer ?
#
loop_
_entity_poly.entity_id
_entity_poly.type
_entity_poly.pdbx_seq_one_letter_code
_entity_poly.pdbx_strand_id
1 'polypeptide(L)'
;MYTPAITGTGVFTPSETITNAELVTAFNAYADLYNAEHADGIAAGTVEAKDHSSEDFIFKASGIEQRYVMVKDGILDPTVMYPKMRQRSDDEPSIMAEMAIKAAHIALDNAGKTAADVGAVICAASNLERAYPAVAIEIQDLLGIQGFAFDMNVACSSATFGIQAAADMIRSGSIRSALVINPEICSAHIEWRDRDCHFIFGDVATATLLEREEDATGTYFAVKSTRCATSFSNNIRNNNGFLRRSRPDGMKDRRDMQFMQNGRKVFKEVVPMVSQHIMDHMADENLGATDIKRLWLHQANKSMNDFIGKKVLGRTPEPHEQPNILQDYANTSSAG
;
A
#
# COMPACT_ATOMS: atom_id res chain seq x y z
N MET A 1 -2.94 -5.47 32.28
CA MET A 1 -2.69 -5.41 30.80
C MET A 1 -3.55 -4.30 30.27
N TYR A 2 -2.97 -3.36 29.48
CA TYR A 2 -3.70 -2.22 28.94
C TYR A 2 -4.48 -2.61 27.70
N THR A 3 -5.62 -1.96 27.46
CA THR A 3 -6.38 -2.10 26.21
C THR A 3 -5.87 -1.07 25.21
N PRO A 4 -5.36 -1.47 24.05
CA PRO A 4 -5.00 -0.50 22.99
C PRO A 4 -6.26 -0.05 22.25
N ALA A 5 -6.27 1.22 21.85
CA ALA A 5 -7.35 1.84 21.09
C ALA A 5 -6.80 2.67 19.92
N ILE A 6 -7.45 2.61 18.79
CA ILE A 6 -7.23 3.53 17.66
C ILE A 6 -8.05 4.78 17.95
N THR A 7 -7.39 5.90 18.14
CA THR A 7 -8.01 7.17 18.57
C THR A 7 -7.94 8.26 17.50
N GLY A 8 -7.01 8.14 16.55
CA GLY A 8 -6.90 9.07 15.44
C GLY A 8 -6.43 8.40 14.17
N THR A 9 -6.95 8.86 13.05
CA THR A 9 -6.51 8.45 11.71
C THR A 9 -6.29 9.68 10.85
N GLY A 10 -5.32 9.62 9.95
CA GLY A 10 -5.05 10.70 9.00
C GLY A 10 -4.68 10.14 7.63
N VAL A 11 -5.04 10.87 6.59
CA VAL A 11 -4.74 10.54 5.20
C VAL A 11 -4.14 11.75 4.52
N PHE A 12 -3.02 11.56 3.86
CA PHE A 12 -2.47 12.51 2.90
C PHE A 12 -2.64 11.95 1.49
N THR A 13 -3.37 12.67 0.65
CA THR A 13 -3.59 12.33 -0.76
C THR A 13 -2.78 13.30 -1.62
N PRO A 14 -1.92 12.81 -2.53
CA PRO A 14 -1.25 13.66 -3.51
C PRO A 14 -2.24 14.46 -4.37
N SER A 15 -1.81 15.59 -4.91
CA SER A 15 -2.66 16.47 -5.72
C SER A 15 -2.79 16.03 -7.18
N GLU A 16 -1.87 15.21 -7.69
CA GLU A 16 -1.87 14.77 -9.08
C GLU A 16 -2.61 13.45 -9.25
N THR A 17 -3.41 13.35 -10.30
CA THR A 17 -4.16 12.15 -10.66
C THR A 17 -3.85 11.69 -12.07
N ILE A 18 -3.99 10.39 -12.31
CA ILE A 18 -3.96 9.77 -13.63
C ILE A 18 -5.25 8.97 -13.81
N THR A 19 -6.06 9.33 -14.80
CA THR A 19 -7.25 8.58 -15.19
C THR A 19 -6.90 7.38 -16.07
N ASN A 20 -7.81 6.42 -16.20
CA ASN A 20 -7.61 5.32 -17.14
C ASN A 20 -7.49 5.81 -18.59
N ALA A 21 -8.24 6.84 -18.98
CA ALA A 21 -8.18 7.43 -20.33
C ALA A 21 -6.77 7.98 -20.66
N GLU A 22 -6.18 8.75 -19.73
CA GLU A 22 -4.82 9.28 -19.88
C GLU A 22 -3.79 8.15 -19.96
N LEU A 23 -3.90 7.17 -19.05
CA LEU A 23 -2.98 6.04 -19.01
C LEU A 23 -3.04 5.18 -20.27
N VAL A 24 -4.24 4.86 -20.74
CA VAL A 24 -4.47 4.09 -21.98
C VAL A 24 -3.91 4.83 -23.19
N THR A 25 -4.12 6.14 -23.28
CA THR A 25 -3.56 6.96 -24.37
C THR A 25 -2.03 6.87 -24.39
N ALA A 26 -1.38 7.07 -23.25
CA ALA A 26 0.08 7.02 -23.14
C ALA A 26 0.64 5.62 -23.42
N PHE A 27 0.01 4.59 -22.84
CA PHE A 27 0.43 3.20 -23.00
C PHE A 27 0.28 2.71 -24.46
N ASN A 28 -0.82 3.03 -25.12
CA ASN A 28 -1.04 2.63 -26.51
C ASN A 28 -0.04 3.31 -27.46
N ALA A 29 0.26 4.60 -27.23
CA ALA A 29 1.33 5.29 -27.97
C ALA A 29 2.69 4.61 -27.75
N TYR A 30 3.02 4.20 -26.52
CA TYR A 30 4.23 3.42 -26.25
C TYR A 30 4.22 2.07 -26.98
N ALA A 31 3.09 1.35 -26.97
CA ALA A 31 2.97 0.05 -27.65
C ALA A 31 3.20 0.20 -29.16
N ASP A 32 2.66 1.26 -29.79
CA ASP A 32 2.86 1.56 -31.21
C ASP A 32 4.34 1.87 -31.51
N LEU A 33 5.00 2.69 -30.69
CA LEU A 33 6.44 2.97 -30.83
C LEU A 33 7.28 1.70 -30.72
N TYR A 34 6.99 0.87 -29.71
CA TYR A 34 7.69 -0.40 -29.49
C TYR A 34 7.51 -1.36 -30.68
N ASN A 35 6.28 -1.51 -31.16
CA ASN A 35 5.96 -2.42 -32.26
C ASN A 35 6.60 -1.96 -33.57
N ALA A 36 6.65 -0.64 -33.82
CA ALA A 36 7.34 -0.07 -34.97
C ALA A 36 8.86 -0.28 -34.90
N GLU A 37 9.48 -0.05 -33.76
CA GLU A 37 10.92 -0.27 -33.54
C GLU A 37 11.33 -1.74 -33.71
N HIS A 38 10.44 -2.68 -33.35
CA HIS A 38 10.72 -4.10 -33.35
C HIS A 38 10.02 -4.85 -34.51
N ALA A 39 9.58 -4.13 -35.56
CA ALA A 39 8.76 -4.71 -36.63
C ALA A 39 9.36 -5.95 -37.28
N ASP A 40 10.67 -5.95 -37.57
CA ASP A 40 11.36 -7.10 -38.20
C ASP A 40 11.38 -8.33 -37.26
N GLY A 41 11.63 -8.12 -35.96
CA GLY A 41 11.63 -9.18 -34.95
C GLY A 41 10.23 -9.77 -34.72
N ILE A 42 9.21 -8.92 -34.75
CA ILE A 42 7.80 -9.32 -34.64
C ILE A 42 7.41 -10.14 -35.88
N ALA A 43 7.75 -9.69 -37.08
CA ALA A 43 7.49 -10.42 -38.31
C ALA A 43 8.21 -11.78 -38.35
N ALA A 44 9.42 -11.87 -37.79
CA ALA A 44 10.20 -13.09 -37.67
C ALA A 44 9.74 -14.00 -36.52
N GLY A 45 8.81 -13.55 -35.64
CA GLY A 45 8.34 -14.31 -34.47
C GLY A 45 9.38 -14.42 -33.32
N THR A 46 10.42 -13.58 -33.32
CA THR A 46 11.48 -13.53 -32.29
C THR A 46 11.21 -12.51 -31.20
N VAL A 47 10.30 -11.57 -31.44
CA VAL A 47 9.84 -10.55 -30.50
C VAL A 47 8.33 -10.60 -30.45
N GLU A 48 7.74 -10.54 -29.25
CA GLU A 48 6.30 -10.48 -29.05
C GLU A 48 5.81 -9.03 -29.23
N ALA A 49 4.77 -8.84 -30.03
CA ALA A 49 4.13 -7.54 -30.17
C ALA A 49 3.40 -7.15 -28.88
N LYS A 50 3.36 -5.86 -28.62
CA LYS A 50 2.58 -5.32 -27.48
C LYS A 50 1.15 -5.02 -27.91
N ASP A 51 0.21 -5.60 -27.20
CA ASP A 51 -1.21 -5.32 -27.36
C ASP A 51 -1.58 -3.98 -26.74
N HIS A 52 -2.55 -3.29 -27.34
CA HIS A 52 -3.14 -2.10 -26.74
C HIS A 52 -3.90 -2.41 -25.45
N SER A 53 -3.96 -1.44 -24.55
CA SER A 53 -4.83 -1.45 -23.37
C SER A 53 -6.14 -0.73 -23.65
N SER A 54 -7.12 -0.84 -22.75
CA SER A 54 -8.36 -0.08 -22.79
C SER A 54 -8.88 0.21 -21.38
N GLU A 55 -9.66 1.27 -21.23
CA GLU A 55 -10.30 1.62 -19.98
C GLU A 55 -11.20 0.46 -19.47
N ASP A 56 -11.94 -0.15 -20.39
CA ASP A 56 -12.81 -1.29 -20.09
C ASP A 56 -12.03 -2.51 -19.59
N PHE A 57 -10.86 -2.79 -20.16
CA PHE A 57 -9.94 -3.83 -19.66
C PHE A 57 -9.49 -3.55 -18.24
N ILE A 58 -9.03 -2.32 -17.96
CA ILE A 58 -8.55 -1.92 -16.63
C ILE A 58 -9.66 -2.03 -15.61
N PHE A 59 -10.84 -1.47 -15.89
CA PHE A 59 -11.97 -1.47 -14.97
C PHE A 59 -12.46 -2.90 -14.68
N LYS A 60 -12.61 -3.74 -15.70
CA LYS A 60 -13.01 -5.14 -15.52
C LYS A 60 -11.99 -5.96 -14.74
N ALA A 61 -10.70 -5.69 -14.93
CA ALA A 61 -9.62 -6.39 -14.25
C ALA A 61 -9.48 -6.00 -12.78
N SER A 62 -9.80 -4.77 -12.40
CA SER A 62 -9.44 -4.22 -11.08
C SER A 62 -10.56 -3.49 -10.34
N GLY A 63 -11.48 -2.84 -11.05
CA GLY A 63 -12.44 -1.88 -10.51
C GLY A 63 -11.89 -0.46 -10.36
N ILE A 64 -10.70 -0.17 -10.96
CA ILE A 64 -10.00 1.12 -10.86
C ILE A 64 -10.41 2.03 -12.03
N GLU A 65 -10.67 3.31 -11.75
CA GLU A 65 -10.92 4.34 -12.76
C GLU A 65 -9.81 5.39 -12.80
N GLN A 66 -9.21 5.69 -11.64
CA GLN A 66 -8.09 6.63 -11.53
C GLN A 66 -7.15 6.24 -10.40
N ARG A 67 -6.03 6.94 -10.29
CA ARG A 67 -5.07 6.84 -9.18
C ARG A 67 -4.45 8.20 -8.90
N TYR A 68 -4.11 8.42 -7.63
CA TYR A 68 -3.28 9.54 -7.21
C TYR A 68 -1.81 9.17 -7.35
N VAL A 69 -0.97 10.12 -7.73
CA VAL A 69 0.48 9.94 -7.84
C VAL A 69 1.21 11.15 -7.28
N MET A 70 2.37 10.93 -6.67
CA MET A 70 3.21 12.01 -6.17
C MET A 70 3.83 12.85 -7.29
N VAL A 71 4.16 12.21 -8.41
CA VAL A 71 4.75 12.86 -9.59
C VAL A 71 4.17 12.22 -10.83
N LYS A 72 3.40 12.99 -11.60
CA LYS A 72 2.80 12.59 -12.88
C LYS A 72 3.77 12.74 -14.06
N ASP A 73 4.71 13.70 -13.96
CA ASP A 73 5.68 13.95 -15.02
C ASP A 73 6.46 12.68 -15.37
N GLY A 74 6.54 12.40 -16.66
CA GLY A 74 7.21 11.25 -17.25
C GLY A 74 6.36 9.98 -17.32
N ILE A 75 5.34 9.79 -16.46
CA ILE A 75 4.48 8.58 -16.51
C ILE A 75 3.69 8.53 -17.82
N LEU A 76 3.15 9.65 -18.25
CA LEU A 76 2.32 9.77 -19.48
C LEU A 76 3.11 10.10 -20.74
N ASP A 77 4.44 10.18 -20.65
CA ASP A 77 5.32 10.31 -21.81
C ASP A 77 5.62 8.90 -22.35
N PRO A 78 5.15 8.53 -23.57
CA PRO A 78 5.32 7.18 -24.12
C PRO A 78 6.78 6.77 -24.34
N THR A 79 7.71 7.72 -24.33
CA THR A 79 9.15 7.45 -24.46
C THR A 79 9.83 7.19 -23.11
N VAL A 80 9.18 7.56 -22.00
CA VAL A 80 9.70 7.49 -20.63
C VAL A 80 8.98 6.43 -19.79
N MET A 81 7.67 6.59 -19.60
CA MET A 81 6.78 5.69 -18.87
C MET A 81 7.28 5.35 -17.44
N TYR A 82 7.69 6.35 -16.69
CA TYR A 82 7.94 6.29 -15.25
C TYR A 82 8.02 7.72 -14.65
N PRO A 83 7.76 7.88 -13.32
CA PRO A 83 7.79 9.21 -12.71
C PRO A 83 9.19 9.80 -12.69
N LYS A 84 9.32 11.07 -13.09
CA LYS A 84 10.57 11.85 -13.02
C LYS A 84 10.68 12.54 -11.67
N MET A 85 10.95 11.78 -10.62
CA MET A 85 11.11 12.33 -9.28
C MET A 85 12.40 13.15 -9.17
N ARG A 86 12.30 14.35 -8.60
CA ARG A 86 13.46 15.19 -8.32
C ARG A 86 14.32 14.54 -7.23
N GLN A 87 15.62 14.48 -7.46
CA GLN A 87 16.56 14.12 -6.41
C GLN A 87 16.54 15.22 -5.33
N ARG A 88 16.39 14.84 -4.09
CA ARG A 88 16.47 15.72 -2.93
C ARG A 88 17.89 15.76 -2.38
N SER A 89 18.27 16.90 -1.78
CA SER A 89 19.51 17.01 -1.02
C SER A 89 19.36 16.30 0.33
N ASP A 90 20.49 16.00 0.98
CA ASP A 90 20.50 15.35 2.30
C ASP A 90 19.89 16.24 3.40
N ASP A 91 19.75 17.54 3.15
CA ASP A 91 19.12 18.51 4.08
C ASP A 91 17.59 18.60 3.90
N GLU A 92 17.03 17.99 2.86
CA GLU A 92 15.60 17.98 2.62
C GLU A 92 14.98 16.68 3.17
N PRO A 93 13.73 16.74 3.70
CA PRO A 93 13.00 15.53 4.06
C PRO A 93 12.87 14.59 2.86
N SER A 94 12.97 13.28 3.10
CA SER A 94 12.61 12.29 2.08
C SER A 94 11.15 12.45 1.65
N ILE A 95 10.81 12.02 0.43
CA ILE A 95 9.44 12.15 -0.07
C ILE A 95 8.46 11.37 0.82
N MET A 96 8.87 10.18 1.25
CA MET A 96 8.05 9.36 2.14
C MET A 96 7.85 10.03 3.50
N ALA A 97 8.90 10.64 4.09
CA ALA A 97 8.77 11.36 5.34
C ALA A 97 7.84 12.58 5.20
N GLU A 98 7.94 13.34 4.12
CA GLU A 98 7.04 14.47 3.86
C GLU A 98 5.57 14.05 3.80
N MET A 99 5.25 12.97 3.07
CA MET A 99 3.89 12.42 3.01
C MET A 99 3.41 11.95 4.39
N ALA A 100 4.29 11.25 5.10
CA ALA A 100 4.04 10.69 6.41
C ALA A 100 3.69 11.77 7.44
N ILE A 101 4.43 12.86 7.49
CA ILE A 101 4.19 13.96 8.44
C ILE A 101 2.82 14.59 8.22
N LYS A 102 2.43 14.79 6.95
CA LYS A 102 1.11 15.35 6.61
C LYS A 102 -0.03 14.46 7.10
N ALA A 103 0.09 13.13 6.92
CA ALA A 103 -0.89 12.18 7.44
C ALA A 103 -0.86 12.12 8.97
N ALA A 104 0.33 12.17 9.59
CA ALA A 104 0.51 12.12 11.03
C ALA A 104 -0.13 13.31 11.75
N HIS A 105 0.04 14.53 11.25
CA HIS A 105 -0.62 15.73 11.81
C HIS A 105 -2.13 15.56 11.82
N ILE A 106 -2.74 15.10 10.73
CA ILE A 106 -4.18 14.86 10.67
C ILE A 106 -4.62 13.81 11.70
N ALA A 107 -3.85 12.74 11.86
CA ALA A 107 -4.16 11.70 12.84
C ALA A 107 -4.08 12.23 14.29
N LEU A 108 -3.07 13.04 14.61
CA LEU A 108 -2.90 13.66 15.90
C LEU A 108 -4.02 14.67 16.20
N ASP A 109 -4.33 15.54 15.24
CA ASP A 109 -5.41 16.52 15.36
C ASP A 109 -6.77 15.84 15.60
N ASN A 110 -7.08 14.77 14.86
CA ASN A 110 -8.31 13.99 15.02
C ASN A 110 -8.41 13.29 16.38
N ALA A 111 -7.27 12.97 17.00
CA ALA A 111 -7.21 12.40 18.35
C ALA A 111 -7.17 13.47 19.45
N GLY A 112 -7.00 14.75 19.11
CA GLY A 112 -6.74 15.81 20.08
C GLY A 112 -5.42 15.65 20.82
N LYS A 113 -4.39 15.14 20.13
CA LYS A 113 -3.06 14.81 20.67
C LYS A 113 -1.97 15.61 19.95
N THR A 114 -0.79 15.60 20.54
CA THR A 114 0.41 16.25 20.02
C THR A 114 1.56 15.27 19.90
N ALA A 115 2.66 15.68 19.30
CA ALA A 115 3.88 14.88 19.24
C ALA A 115 4.41 14.46 20.63
N ALA A 116 4.18 15.27 21.65
CA ALA A 116 4.60 14.98 23.03
C ALA A 116 3.85 13.78 23.64
N ASP A 117 2.69 13.43 23.10
CA ASP A 117 1.88 12.31 23.56
C ASP A 117 2.30 10.98 22.92
N VAL A 118 3.20 10.99 21.93
CA VAL A 118 3.59 9.82 21.15
C VAL A 118 4.87 9.20 21.70
N GLY A 119 4.81 7.90 22.05
CA GLY A 119 5.96 7.15 22.59
C GLY A 119 6.75 6.35 21.55
N ALA A 120 6.16 6.06 20.39
CA ALA A 120 6.85 5.35 19.31
C ALA A 120 6.31 5.73 17.91
N VAL A 121 7.19 5.65 16.90
CA VAL A 121 6.83 5.80 15.49
C VAL A 121 7.19 4.52 14.74
N ILE A 122 6.21 3.95 14.05
CA ILE A 122 6.39 2.77 13.19
C ILE A 122 6.07 3.17 11.76
N CYS A 123 7.09 3.23 10.90
CA CYS A 123 6.88 3.37 9.46
C CYS A 123 6.70 1.98 8.85
N ALA A 124 5.46 1.65 8.52
CA ALA A 124 5.08 0.33 8.04
C ALA A 124 4.67 0.41 6.57
N ALA A 125 5.62 0.15 5.65
CA ALA A 125 5.43 0.36 4.22
C ALA A 125 5.96 -0.80 3.38
N SER A 126 5.44 -0.92 2.15
CA SER A 126 5.85 -1.98 1.21
C SER A 126 7.23 -1.77 0.62
N ASN A 127 7.62 -0.53 0.46
CA ASN A 127 8.96 -0.12 0.04
C ASN A 127 9.41 1.07 0.91
N LEU A 128 10.67 1.10 1.22
CA LEU A 128 11.27 2.18 1.99
C LEU A 128 12.24 2.94 1.09
N GLU A 129 12.23 4.26 1.16
CA GLU A 129 13.04 5.12 0.27
C GLU A 129 14.53 4.83 0.40
N ARG A 130 14.98 4.42 1.58
CA ARG A 130 16.36 4.02 1.87
C ARG A 130 16.43 3.02 3.04
N ALA A 131 17.57 2.35 3.15
CA ALA A 131 17.79 1.38 4.22
C ALA A 131 18.15 2.06 5.56
N TYR A 132 18.90 3.17 5.53
CA TYR A 132 19.29 3.95 6.71
C TYR A 132 19.71 5.38 6.33
N PRO A 133 19.51 6.40 7.21
CA PRO A 133 18.69 6.27 8.42
C PRO A 133 17.29 5.79 8.07
N ALA A 134 16.63 5.08 9.02
CA ALA A 134 15.28 4.58 8.83
C ALA A 134 14.30 5.74 8.57
N VAL A 135 13.32 5.54 7.72
CA VAL A 135 12.31 6.57 7.41
C VAL A 135 11.51 6.94 8.67
N ALA A 136 11.22 5.96 9.54
CA ALA A 136 10.56 6.22 10.82
C ALA A 136 11.37 7.15 11.74
N ILE A 137 12.70 7.05 11.75
CA ILE A 137 13.57 7.90 12.57
C ILE A 137 13.56 9.35 12.03
N GLU A 138 13.56 9.51 10.72
CA GLU A 138 13.40 10.81 10.08
C GLU A 138 12.04 11.45 10.40
N ILE A 139 10.94 10.67 10.29
CA ILE A 139 9.60 11.12 10.66
C ILE A 139 9.55 11.53 12.13
N GLN A 140 10.16 10.73 13.02
CA GLN A 140 10.23 11.02 14.45
C GLN A 140 10.91 12.36 14.73
N ASP A 141 12.05 12.60 14.11
CA ASP A 141 12.84 13.85 14.24
C ASP A 141 12.05 15.06 13.75
N LEU A 142 11.48 14.96 12.55
CA LEU A 142 10.69 16.02 11.92
C LEU A 142 9.41 16.39 12.70
N LEU A 143 8.80 15.43 13.39
CA LEU A 143 7.63 15.66 14.25
C LEU A 143 8.04 16.11 15.66
N GLY A 144 9.32 16.02 16.05
CA GLY A 144 9.80 16.33 17.39
C GLY A 144 9.36 15.31 18.46
N ILE A 145 9.05 14.07 18.04
CA ILE A 145 8.59 13.01 18.95
C ILE A 145 9.76 12.48 19.76
N GLN A 146 9.56 12.38 21.09
CA GLN A 146 10.50 11.74 22.00
C GLN A 146 10.13 10.25 22.13
N GLY A 147 11.13 9.37 22.20
CA GLY A 147 10.89 7.93 22.26
C GLY A 147 11.75 7.18 21.25
N PHE A 148 11.19 6.20 20.56
CA PHE A 148 11.91 5.43 19.55
C PHE A 148 11.11 5.25 18.26
N ALA A 149 11.83 4.93 17.18
CA ALA A 149 11.23 4.71 15.88
C ALA A 149 11.91 3.56 15.13
N PHE A 150 11.17 2.85 14.30
CA PHE A 150 11.68 1.82 13.41
C PHE A 150 10.81 1.61 12.17
N ASP A 151 11.45 1.15 11.11
CA ASP A 151 10.76 0.73 9.88
C ASP A 151 10.39 -0.74 9.95
N MET A 152 9.24 -1.08 9.33
CA MET A 152 8.87 -2.47 9.08
C MET A 152 8.30 -2.66 7.68
N ASN A 153 8.50 -3.85 7.12
CA ASN A 153 7.99 -4.21 5.80
C ASN A 153 7.40 -5.62 5.80
N VAL A 154 6.10 -5.68 5.59
CA VAL A 154 5.32 -6.90 5.32
C VAL A 154 4.45 -6.65 4.07
N ALA A 155 5.02 -5.96 3.09
CA ALA A 155 4.34 -5.55 1.86
C ALA A 155 2.97 -4.86 2.16
N CYS A 156 1.93 -5.21 1.43
CA CYS A 156 0.58 -4.62 1.61
C CYS A 156 -0.04 -4.87 2.99
N SER A 157 0.49 -5.81 3.79
CA SER A 157 0.00 -6.10 5.14
C SER A 157 0.71 -5.28 6.22
N SER A 158 1.64 -4.38 5.85
CA SER A 158 2.45 -3.65 6.83
C SER A 158 1.61 -2.84 7.81
N ALA A 159 0.49 -2.24 7.41
CA ALA A 159 -0.41 -1.54 8.33
C ALA A 159 -0.96 -2.46 9.43
N THR A 160 -1.46 -3.63 9.05
CA THR A 160 -2.02 -4.60 10.01
C THR A 160 -0.96 -5.09 10.99
N PHE A 161 0.23 -5.43 10.50
CA PHE A 161 1.35 -5.86 11.35
C PHE A 161 1.87 -4.71 12.22
N GLY A 162 1.89 -3.47 11.71
CA GLY A 162 2.23 -2.28 12.48
C GLY A 162 1.24 -2.03 13.62
N ILE A 163 -0.06 -2.15 13.35
CA ILE A 163 -1.12 -2.04 14.37
C ILE A 163 -0.96 -3.13 15.42
N GLN A 164 -0.70 -4.39 15.03
CA GLN A 164 -0.44 -5.46 15.99
C GLN A 164 0.79 -5.17 16.85
N ALA A 165 1.91 -4.78 16.25
CA ALA A 165 3.14 -4.47 16.98
C ALA A 165 2.92 -3.34 18.01
N ALA A 166 2.26 -2.25 17.59
CA ALA A 166 1.90 -1.14 18.47
C ALA A 166 0.96 -1.59 19.61
N ALA A 167 -0.08 -2.36 19.26
CA ALA A 167 -1.04 -2.88 20.24
C ALA A 167 -0.36 -3.78 21.30
N ASP A 168 0.56 -4.64 20.88
CA ASP A 168 1.26 -5.54 21.80
C ASP A 168 2.24 -4.77 22.73
N MET A 169 2.92 -3.74 22.21
CA MET A 169 3.75 -2.85 23.02
C MET A 169 2.91 -2.05 24.03
N ILE A 170 1.70 -1.60 23.65
CA ILE A 170 0.77 -0.94 24.56
C ILE A 170 0.24 -1.92 25.61
N ARG A 171 -0.20 -3.12 25.22
CA ARG A 171 -0.69 -4.17 26.14
C ARG A 171 0.33 -4.55 27.20
N SER A 172 1.61 -4.66 26.79
CA SER A 172 2.71 -4.97 27.73
C SER A 172 3.09 -3.81 28.63
N GLY A 173 2.67 -2.58 28.31
CA GLY A 173 3.04 -1.38 29.04
C GLY A 173 4.39 -0.79 28.65
N SER A 174 5.02 -1.30 27.57
CA SER A 174 6.30 -0.79 27.07
C SER A 174 6.19 0.66 26.56
N ILE A 175 5.02 1.01 26.00
CA ILE A 175 4.68 2.36 25.55
C ILE A 175 3.24 2.71 25.95
N ARG A 176 2.90 4.01 25.92
CA ARG A 176 1.51 4.47 26.12
C ARG A 176 0.79 4.66 24.78
N SER A 177 1.53 5.02 23.75
CA SER A 177 0.99 5.35 22.43
C SER A 177 2.00 5.13 21.32
N ALA A 178 1.52 4.92 20.11
CA ALA A 178 2.33 4.80 18.89
C ALA A 178 1.61 5.40 17.68
N LEU A 179 2.36 6.04 16.80
CA LEU A 179 1.94 6.33 15.42
C LEU A 179 2.40 5.21 14.50
N VAL A 180 1.46 4.55 13.85
CA VAL A 180 1.70 3.63 12.74
C VAL A 180 1.42 4.39 11.45
N ILE A 181 2.44 4.56 10.61
CA ILE A 181 2.37 5.40 9.42
C ILE A 181 2.74 4.57 8.19
N ASN A 182 1.96 4.74 7.13
CA ASN A 182 2.06 3.94 5.90
C ASN A 182 2.23 4.89 4.70
N PRO A 183 3.42 5.46 4.47
CA PRO A 183 3.69 6.27 3.29
C PRO A 183 3.99 5.36 2.10
N GLU A 184 3.15 5.38 1.08
CA GLU A 184 3.31 4.53 -0.09
C GLU A 184 3.46 5.36 -1.37
N ILE A 185 4.58 5.15 -2.07
CA ILE A 185 4.86 5.70 -3.40
C ILE A 185 4.97 4.54 -4.38
N CYS A 186 3.83 3.90 -4.61
CA CYS A 186 3.77 2.70 -5.45
C CYS A 186 4.01 3.01 -6.93
N SER A 187 3.77 4.25 -7.36
CA SER A 187 4.04 4.72 -8.73
C SER A 187 5.51 4.57 -9.12
N ALA A 188 6.43 4.61 -8.15
CA ALA A 188 7.87 4.53 -8.40
C ALA A 188 8.39 3.11 -8.62
N HIS A 189 7.65 2.07 -8.22
CA HIS A 189 8.10 0.69 -8.38
C HIS A 189 7.28 -0.16 -9.35
N ILE A 190 6.21 0.42 -9.94
CA ILE A 190 5.43 -0.26 -10.97
C ILE A 190 6.12 -0.15 -12.34
N GLU A 191 5.98 -1.17 -13.18
CA GLU A 191 6.37 -1.07 -14.59
C GLU A 191 5.18 -0.56 -15.42
N TRP A 192 5.20 0.74 -15.73
CA TRP A 192 4.15 1.39 -16.51
C TRP A 192 4.02 0.89 -17.96
N ARG A 193 5.05 0.16 -18.46
CA ARG A 193 5.06 -0.49 -19.78
C ARG A 193 4.56 -1.92 -19.78
N ASP A 194 4.12 -2.42 -18.61
CA ASP A 194 3.57 -3.76 -18.46
C ASP A 194 2.05 -3.69 -18.41
N ARG A 195 1.39 -4.10 -19.49
CA ARG A 195 -0.06 -4.05 -19.66
C ARG A 195 -0.82 -4.75 -18.51
N ASP A 196 -0.24 -5.79 -17.93
CA ASP A 196 -0.90 -6.59 -16.91
C ASP A 196 -0.89 -5.94 -15.51
N CYS A 197 -0.04 -4.92 -15.30
CA CYS A 197 0.08 -4.29 -13.99
C CYS A 197 0.16 -2.77 -14.00
N HIS A 198 0.31 -2.09 -15.14
CA HIS A 198 0.49 -0.63 -15.21
C HIS A 198 -0.60 0.20 -14.52
N PHE A 199 -1.77 -0.38 -14.32
CA PHE A 199 -2.94 0.30 -13.79
C PHE A 199 -3.16 0.08 -12.28
N ILE A 200 -2.40 -0.81 -11.63
CA ILE A 200 -2.77 -1.37 -10.31
C ILE A 200 -2.63 -0.34 -9.20
N PHE A 201 -1.55 0.43 -9.18
CA PHE A 201 -1.15 1.19 -8.01
C PHE A 201 -1.42 2.68 -8.08
N GLY A 202 -1.60 3.27 -6.88
CA GLY A 202 -1.59 4.70 -6.60
C GLY A 202 -0.76 5.03 -5.37
N ASP A 203 -0.50 6.31 -5.13
CA ASP A 203 0.30 6.82 -4.03
C ASP A 203 -0.60 7.48 -2.98
N VAL A 204 -0.32 7.23 -1.70
CA VAL A 204 -1.02 7.86 -0.58
C VAL A 204 -0.18 7.65 0.70
N ALA A 205 -0.39 8.46 1.71
CA ALA A 205 0.10 8.14 3.05
C ALA A 205 -1.07 8.10 4.04
N THR A 206 -1.06 7.10 4.93
CA THR A 206 -1.99 7.01 6.05
C THR A 206 -1.23 7.00 7.38
N ALA A 207 -1.88 7.46 8.43
CA ALA A 207 -1.37 7.40 9.79
C ALA A 207 -2.49 6.97 10.74
N THR A 208 -2.14 6.11 11.69
CA THR A 208 -3.03 5.63 12.73
C THR A 208 -2.38 5.84 14.08
N LEU A 209 -3.02 6.61 14.96
CA LEU A 209 -2.61 6.74 16.34
C LEU A 209 -3.27 5.64 17.16
N LEU A 210 -2.44 4.84 17.84
CA LEU A 210 -2.86 3.91 18.86
C LEU A 210 -2.40 4.43 20.21
N GLU A 211 -3.27 4.32 21.22
CA GLU A 211 -2.93 4.64 22.61
C GLU A 211 -3.68 3.72 23.57
N ARG A 212 -3.39 3.84 24.88
CA ARG A 212 -4.18 3.15 25.87
C ARG A 212 -5.61 3.67 25.86
N GLU A 213 -6.59 2.79 25.97
CA GLU A 213 -8.02 3.16 26.02
C GLU A 213 -8.31 4.21 27.10
N GLU A 214 -7.62 4.13 28.25
CA GLU A 214 -7.75 5.08 29.36
C GLU A 214 -7.28 6.50 29.05
N ASP A 215 -6.44 6.68 28.00
CA ASP A 215 -5.93 7.99 27.54
C ASP A 215 -6.76 8.58 26.40
N ALA A 216 -7.72 7.83 25.86
CA ALA A 216 -8.58 8.26 24.77
C ALA A 216 -9.55 9.37 25.22
N THR A 217 -9.65 10.45 24.42
CA THR A 217 -10.48 11.61 24.77
C THR A 217 -11.74 11.76 23.90
N GLY A 218 -11.88 10.97 22.85
CA GLY A 218 -12.98 11.06 21.87
C GLY A 218 -13.55 9.71 21.49
N THR A 219 -14.07 9.63 20.28
CA THR A 219 -14.52 8.35 19.71
C THR A 219 -13.29 7.52 19.32
N TYR A 220 -13.27 6.26 19.68
CA TYR A 220 -12.17 5.34 19.41
C TYR A 220 -12.67 3.96 19.03
N PHE A 221 -11.76 3.15 18.47
CA PHE A 221 -11.95 1.74 18.24
C PHE A 221 -11.00 0.93 19.13
N ALA A 222 -11.52 0.22 20.13
CA ALA A 222 -10.70 -0.66 20.94
C ALA A 222 -10.19 -1.85 20.13
N VAL A 223 -8.87 -2.09 20.15
CA VAL A 223 -8.24 -3.24 19.51
C VAL A 223 -8.36 -4.44 20.46
N LYS A 224 -9.41 -5.22 20.31
CA LYS A 224 -9.72 -6.36 21.19
C LYS A 224 -8.69 -7.48 21.04
N SER A 225 -8.45 -7.89 19.79
CA SER A 225 -7.47 -8.92 19.47
C SER A 225 -6.83 -8.64 18.11
N THR A 226 -5.74 -9.33 17.86
CA THR A 226 -5.01 -9.29 16.57
C THR A 226 -4.55 -10.70 16.23
N ARG A 227 -4.58 -11.04 14.94
CA ARG A 227 -4.11 -12.32 14.42
C ARG A 227 -3.37 -12.10 13.11
N CYS A 228 -2.07 -12.33 13.07
CA CYS A 228 -1.26 -12.25 11.87
C CYS A 228 -0.74 -13.62 11.46
N ALA A 229 -0.57 -13.82 10.16
CA ALA A 229 0.07 -15.00 9.59
C ALA A 229 0.84 -14.62 8.33
N THR A 230 1.85 -15.40 8.00
CA THR A 230 2.63 -15.23 6.77
C THR A 230 2.75 -16.53 6.02
N SER A 231 2.74 -16.46 4.68
CA SER A 231 3.00 -17.59 3.80
C SER A 231 3.90 -17.14 2.66
N PHE A 232 4.96 -17.89 2.39
CA PHE A 232 5.88 -17.58 1.31
C PHE A 232 5.27 -17.89 -0.04
N SER A 233 5.33 -16.93 -0.99
CA SER A 233 4.98 -17.13 -2.38
C SER A 233 5.85 -16.23 -3.28
N ASN A 234 6.28 -16.77 -4.43
CA ASN A 234 6.94 -16.00 -5.49
C ASN A 234 5.97 -15.38 -6.50
N ASN A 235 4.66 -15.51 -6.28
CA ASN A 235 3.66 -15.00 -7.21
C ASN A 235 3.47 -13.48 -7.17
N ILE A 236 4.00 -12.83 -6.12
CA ILE A 236 4.20 -11.38 -6.02
C ILE A 236 5.61 -11.13 -5.54
N ARG A 237 6.38 -10.30 -6.26
CA ARG A 237 7.75 -9.99 -5.88
C ARG A 237 8.31 -8.76 -6.58
N ASN A 238 9.37 -8.20 -6.03
CA ASN A 238 10.41 -7.46 -6.74
C ASN A 238 11.78 -7.84 -6.15
N ASN A 239 12.84 -7.66 -6.92
CA ASN A 239 14.20 -7.96 -6.51
C ASN A 239 15.02 -6.68 -6.25
N ASN A 240 14.36 -5.56 -5.94
CA ASN A 240 15.03 -4.32 -5.62
C ASN A 240 15.64 -4.39 -4.21
N GLY A 241 16.91 -4.73 -4.12
CA GLY A 241 17.63 -4.83 -2.86
C GLY A 241 19.11 -4.49 -2.99
N PHE A 242 19.78 -4.23 -1.87
CA PHE A 242 21.17 -3.74 -1.85
C PHE A 242 22.18 -4.67 -2.52
N LEU A 243 21.92 -5.99 -2.51
CA LEU A 243 22.80 -6.98 -3.16
C LEU A 243 22.73 -6.93 -4.69
N ARG A 244 21.69 -6.28 -5.26
CA ARG A 244 21.50 -6.26 -6.71
C ARG A 244 22.69 -5.66 -7.46
N ARG A 245 23.25 -4.55 -6.97
CA ARG A 245 24.43 -3.91 -7.58
C ARG A 245 25.66 -4.79 -7.59
N SER A 246 25.71 -5.84 -6.75
CA SER A 246 26.80 -6.80 -6.68
C SER A 246 26.67 -7.95 -7.68
N ARG A 247 25.57 -8.02 -8.45
CA ARG A 247 25.39 -8.99 -9.53
C ARG A 247 25.98 -8.44 -10.81
N PRO A 248 26.60 -9.27 -11.69
CA PRO A 248 27.23 -8.80 -12.93
C PRO A 248 26.30 -7.97 -13.84
N ASP A 249 25.03 -8.34 -13.94
CA ASP A 249 24.02 -7.66 -14.76
C ASP A 249 22.91 -6.97 -13.92
N GLY A 250 23.14 -6.84 -12.61
CA GLY A 250 22.10 -6.41 -11.67
C GLY A 250 21.54 -5.02 -11.92
N MET A 251 22.31 -4.12 -12.51
CA MET A 251 21.88 -2.75 -12.81
C MET A 251 21.32 -2.57 -14.23
N LYS A 252 21.43 -3.58 -15.09
CA LYS A 252 20.97 -3.50 -16.49
C LYS A 252 19.49 -3.85 -16.63
N ASP A 253 19.03 -4.86 -15.91
CA ASP A 253 17.62 -5.28 -15.96
C ASP A 253 16.77 -4.49 -14.97
N ARG A 254 16.15 -3.43 -15.45
CA ARG A 254 15.25 -2.59 -14.65
C ARG A 254 13.95 -3.31 -14.30
N ARG A 255 13.47 -4.24 -15.14
CA ARG A 255 12.22 -4.95 -14.92
C ARG A 255 12.25 -5.80 -13.66
N ASP A 256 13.38 -6.43 -13.36
CA ASP A 256 13.56 -7.26 -12.15
C ASP A 256 13.52 -6.43 -10.84
N MET A 257 13.75 -5.12 -10.91
CA MET A 257 13.64 -4.21 -9.74
C MET A 257 12.20 -3.75 -9.48
N GLN A 258 11.31 -3.94 -10.43
CA GLN A 258 9.96 -3.45 -10.36
C GLN A 258 8.99 -4.54 -9.91
N PHE A 259 7.78 -4.13 -9.57
CA PHE A 259 6.72 -5.04 -9.18
C PHE A 259 6.42 -6.08 -10.27
N MET A 260 6.36 -7.35 -9.86
CA MET A 260 5.97 -8.47 -10.70
C MET A 260 4.91 -9.31 -10.00
N GLN A 261 3.88 -9.71 -10.72
CA GLN A 261 2.86 -10.61 -10.20
C GLN A 261 2.36 -11.62 -11.22
N ASN A 262 1.91 -12.77 -10.72
CA ASN A 262 1.03 -13.67 -11.43
C ASN A 262 -0.38 -13.55 -10.83
N GLY A 263 -1.17 -12.60 -11.33
CA GLY A 263 -2.45 -12.20 -10.73
C GLY A 263 -3.43 -13.37 -10.56
N ARG A 264 -3.50 -14.33 -11.51
CA ARG A 264 -4.38 -15.50 -11.40
C ARG A 264 -3.98 -16.45 -10.27
N LYS A 265 -2.67 -16.64 -10.07
CA LYS A 265 -2.17 -17.49 -8.97
C LYS A 265 -2.37 -16.78 -7.63
N VAL A 266 -2.05 -15.48 -7.56
CA VAL A 266 -2.31 -14.67 -6.37
C VAL A 266 -3.77 -14.75 -5.94
N PHE A 267 -4.71 -14.56 -6.87
CA PHE A 267 -6.14 -14.67 -6.58
C PHE A 267 -6.51 -16.04 -5.96
N LYS A 268 -6.02 -17.14 -6.56
CA LYS A 268 -6.30 -18.51 -6.10
C LYS A 268 -5.70 -18.81 -4.72
N GLU A 269 -4.57 -18.20 -4.37
CA GLU A 269 -3.91 -18.39 -3.08
C GLU A 269 -4.52 -17.50 -2.00
N VAL A 270 -4.69 -16.21 -2.28
CA VAL A 270 -5.06 -15.20 -1.29
C VAL A 270 -6.51 -15.31 -0.86
N VAL A 271 -7.46 -15.46 -1.79
CA VAL A 271 -8.90 -15.46 -1.46
C VAL A 271 -9.28 -16.55 -0.45
N PRO A 272 -8.93 -17.83 -0.64
CA PRO A 272 -9.25 -18.85 0.36
C PRO A 272 -8.50 -18.67 1.67
N MET A 273 -7.21 -18.32 1.61
CA MET A 273 -6.36 -18.15 2.80
C MET A 273 -6.85 -17.01 3.69
N VAL A 274 -7.09 -15.82 3.13
CA VAL A 274 -7.56 -14.65 3.87
C VAL A 274 -8.96 -14.88 4.43
N SER A 275 -9.88 -15.44 3.61
CA SER A 275 -11.22 -15.75 4.11
C SER A 275 -11.19 -16.71 5.30
N GLN A 276 -10.37 -17.77 5.23
CA GLN A 276 -10.25 -18.72 6.34
C GLN A 276 -9.62 -18.07 7.56
N HIS A 277 -8.58 -17.26 7.37
CA HIS A 277 -7.90 -16.54 8.45
C HIS A 277 -8.85 -15.61 9.22
N ILE A 278 -9.71 -14.87 8.49
CA ILE A 278 -10.73 -14.02 9.12
C ILE A 278 -11.75 -14.85 9.89
N MET A 279 -12.28 -15.93 9.28
CA MET A 279 -13.27 -16.79 9.93
C MET A 279 -12.70 -17.48 11.17
N ASP A 280 -11.45 -17.93 11.14
CA ASP A 280 -10.78 -18.50 12.30
C ASP A 280 -10.63 -17.48 13.44
N HIS A 281 -10.25 -16.23 13.09
CA HIS A 281 -10.15 -15.15 14.08
C HIS A 281 -11.51 -14.80 14.70
N MET A 282 -12.57 -14.75 13.88
CA MET A 282 -13.93 -14.58 14.38
C MET A 282 -14.33 -15.70 15.33
N ALA A 283 -14.00 -16.94 15.00
CA ALA A 283 -14.29 -18.08 15.84
C ALA A 283 -13.53 -18.03 17.18
N ASP A 284 -12.26 -17.64 17.18
CA ASP A 284 -11.47 -17.46 18.41
C ASP A 284 -12.11 -16.41 19.35
N GLU A 285 -12.74 -15.38 18.77
CA GLU A 285 -13.44 -14.31 19.50
C GLU A 285 -14.92 -14.62 19.78
N ASN A 286 -15.42 -15.80 19.41
CA ASN A 286 -16.83 -16.22 19.51
C ASN A 286 -17.78 -15.29 18.72
N LEU A 287 -17.35 -14.76 17.58
CA LEU A 287 -18.15 -13.89 16.70
C LEU A 287 -18.72 -14.67 15.53
N GLY A 288 -19.99 -14.43 15.21
CA GLY A 288 -20.64 -14.88 14.00
C GLY A 288 -20.68 -13.77 12.91
N ALA A 289 -21.09 -14.14 11.70
CA ALA A 289 -21.18 -13.19 10.58
C ALA A 289 -22.13 -12.01 10.86
N THR A 290 -23.16 -12.21 11.71
CA THR A 290 -24.13 -11.17 12.10
C THR A 290 -23.57 -10.15 13.10
N ASP A 291 -22.45 -10.47 13.75
CA ASP A 291 -21.80 -9.58 14.73
C ASP A 291 -20.87 -8.60 14.03
N ILE A 292 -20.49 -8.89 12.77
CA ILE A 292 -19.59 -8.07 11.97
C ILE A 292 -20.37 -6.91 11.33
N LYS A 293 -20.02 -5.70 11.72
CA LYS A 293 -20.62 -4.48 11.14
C LYS A 293 -19.87 -4.02 9.89
N ARG A 294 -18.55 -4.22 9.83
CA ARG A 294 -17.71 -3.79 8.70
C ARG A 294 -16.51 -4.68 8.51
N LEU A 295 -16.13 -4.88 7.26
CA LEU A 295 -14.89 -5.48 6.80
C LEU A 295 -14.08 -4.40 6.07
N TRP A 296 -13.01 -3.91 6.67
CA TRP A 296 -12.03 -3.06 6.00
C TRP A 296 -10.95 -3.96 5.42
N LEU A 297 -11.18 -4.40 4.21
CA LEU A 297 -10.25 -5.26 3.48
C LEU A 297 -9.21 -4.41 2.76
N HIS A 298 -7.98 -4.93 2.67
CA HIS A 298 -6.97 -4.34 1.81
C HIS A 298 -7.48 -4.14 0.39
N GLN A 299 -7.28 -2.96 -0.15
CA GLN A 299 -7.80 -2.54 -1.46
C GLN A 299 -6.89 -3.02 -2.61
N ALA A 300 -6.80 -4.33 -2.81
CA ALA A 300 -5.98 -4.93 -3.84
C ALA A 300 -6.70 -5.06 -5.19
N ASN A 301 -7.93 -5.56 -5.15
CA ASN A 301 -8.75 -5.84 -6.33
C ASN A 301 -10.21 -6.02 -5.90
N LYS A 302 -11.12 -5.37 -6.60
CA LYS A 302 -12.55 -5.39 -6.24
C LYS A 302 -13.12 -6.81 -6.19
N SER A 303 -12.83 -7.61 -7.22
CA SER A 303 -13.34 -8.99 -7.29
C SER A 303 -12.83 -9.87 -6.15
N MET A 304 -11.56 -9.71 -5.74
CA MET A 304 -11.02 -10.43 -4.58
C MET A 304 -11.77 -10.07 -3.30
N ASN A 305 -12.01 -8.77 -3.07
CA ASN A 305 -12.71 -8.28 -1.91
C ASN A 305 -14.16 -8.76 -1.89
N ASP A 306 -14.86 -8.73 -3.02
CA ASP A 306 -16.23 -9.22 -3.16
C ASP A 306 -16.32 -10.73 -2.79
N PHE A 307 -15.36 -11.55 -3.24
CA PHE A 307 -15.30 -12.97 -2.89
C PHE A 307 -15.00 -13.21 -1.42
N ILE A 308 -14.04 -12.48 -0.86
CA ILE A 308 -13.69 -12.61 0.57
C ILE A 308 -14.88 -12.21 1.44
N GLY A 309 -15.48 -11.05 1.19
CA GLY A 309 -16.62 -10.57 1.97
C GLY A 309 -17.83 -11.51 1.90
N LYS A 310 -18.14 -12.00 0.69
CA LYS A 310 -19.21 -12.99 0.49
C LYS A 310 -18.93 -14.29 1.27
N LYS A 311 -17.69 -14.76 1.30
CA LYS A 311 -17.31 -15.97 2.01
C LYS A 311 -17.35 -15.80 3.52
N VAL A 312 -16.89 -14.67 4.02
CA VAL A 312 -16.86 -14.36 5.47
C VAL A 312 -18.27 -14.12 6.02
N LEU A 313 -19.11 -13.38 5.31
CA LEU A 313 -20.47 -13.04 5.76
C LEU A 313 -21.55 -14.05 5.34
N GLY A 314 -21.22 -15.02 4.47
CA GLY A 314 -22.18 -15.99 3.93
C GLY A 314 -23.18 -15.38 2.93
N ARG A 315 -23.07 -14.10 2.59
CA ARG A 315 -23.89 -13.34 1.65
C ARG A 315 -23.09 -12.22 1.01
N THR A 316 -23.61 -11.60 -0.03
CA THR A 316 -23.00 -10.39 -0.58
C THR A 316 -23.05 -9.26 0.45
N PRO A 317 -21.92 -8.63 0.78
CA PRO A 317 -21.88 -7.46 1.66
C PRO A 317 -22.60 -6.26 1.03
N GLU A 318 -23.25 -5.45 1.87
CA GLU A 318 -23.72 -4.13 1.45
C GLU A 318 -22.54 -3.14 1.35
N PRO A 319 -22.63 -2.07 0.54
CA PRO A 319 -21.53 -1.11 0.38
C PRO A 319 -21.00 -0.50 1.70
N HIS A 320 -21.87 -0.30 2.68
CA HIS A 320 -21.49 0.24 3.98
C HIS A 320 -20.83 -0.80 4.91
N GLU A 321 -21.01 -2.11 4.64
CA GLU A 321 -20.37 -3.20 5.36
C GLU A 321 -18.97 -3.50 4.82
N GLN A 322 -18.72 -3.26 3.54
CA GLN A 322 -17.43 -3.46 2.89
C GLN A 322 -17.11 -2.25 2.01
N PRO A 323 -16.57 -1.17 2.61
CA PRO A 323 -16.17 0.02 1.86
C PRO A 323 -15.15 -0.31 0.77
N ASN A 324 -15.30 0.34 -0.39
CA ASN A 324 -14.40 0.20 -1.53
C ASN A 324 -13.93 1.58 -1.98
N ILE A 325 -12.60 1.77 -2.07
CA ILE A 325 -11.97 3.01 -2.53
C ILE A 325 -11.10 2.79 -3.78
N LEU A 326 -11.06 1.57 -4.30
CA LEU A 326 -10.25 1.20 -5.46
C LEU A 326 -10.54 2.05 -6.69
N GLN A 327 -11.81 2.43 -6.87
CA GLN A 327 -12.24 3.22 -8.00
C GLN A 327 -11.44 4.52 -8.12
N ASP A 328 -11.22 5.21 -6.99
CA ASP A 328 -10.63 6.53 -6.94
C ASP A 328 -9.13 6.52 -6.60
N TYR A 329 -8.69 5.59 -5.74
CA TYR A 329 -7.33 5.55 -5.20
C TYR A 329 -6.44 4.48 -5.83
N ALA A 330 -7.03 3.50 -6.54
CA ALA A 330 -6.37 2.26 -6.92
C ALA A 330 -5.84 1.48 -5.68
N ASN A 331 -4.90 0.57 -5.88
CA ASN A 331 -4.24 -0.13 -4.78
C ASN A 331 -3.11 0.75 -4.23
N THR A 332 -3.23 1.19 -3.00
CA THR A 332 -2.21 2.00 -2.30
C THR A 332 -1.37 1.17 -1.34
N SER A 333 -1.21 -0.11 -1.63
CA SER A 333 -0.42 -1.06 -0.86
C SER A 333 -0.82 -1.10 0.63
N SER A 334 0.09 -0.82 1.57
CA SER A 334 -0.20 -0.89 3.01
C SER A 334 -1.10 0.25 3.52
N ALA A 335 -1.27 1.31 2.75
CA ALA A 335 -2.10 2.44 3.13
C ALA A 335 -3.59 2.29 2.73
N GLY A 336 -3.96 1.23 1.99
CA GLY A 336 -5.31 1.00 1.48
C GLY A 336 -6.04 -0.20 2.05
#